data_ba3be72ddb8395ba0f6d86f41709e3a9
#
_entry.id   ba3be72ddb8395ba0f6d86f41709e3a9
#
_cell.length_a   1.000
_cell.length_b   1.000
_cell.length_c   1.000
_cell.angle_alpha   90.00
_cell.angle_beta   90.00
_cell.angle_gamma   90.00
#
_symmetry.space_group_name_H-M   'P 1'
#
loop_
_entity.id
_entity.type
_entity.pdbx_description
1 polymer ?
#
loop_
_entity_poly.entity_id
_entity_poly.type
_entity_poly.pdbx_seq_one_letter_code
_entity_poly.pdbx_strand_id
1 'polypeptide(L)'
;ARIGEVHMEGCGYHGETRLEDGNGKLPWKVEFAARWQAFDIRFEAYGKDILDSVRINDWISDEVLQFSHPTHIKYEMFLDKEGRKISKSSGNVLTPQTWLRYGTPESLLLLLYKRISGTRHIGIDDVPNLMDEYDFLEDVFFGAANEENIAKRTKLKGIYEYIHQLKPPSSPSPHVPYRILAQQALLFREDEKVVNKVYDRLVKYKLVKNKSESLIMKIQLASNWSKDYLSTTLPSTEIDVSKSEEEALLELIHYLKNLEVVNDKGELAITIQSEIFSIAQKKGLQPKGFFKVLYKILINAEKGPRLGNYMVDMGIEWAYEQLDSFRASHRIKTMEGKSSSLLKN
;
A
#
# COMPACT_ATOMS: atom_id res chain seq x y z
N ALA A 1 -9.25 -18.18 46.20
CA ALA A 1 -8.39 -17.98 45.02
C ALA A 1 -7.62 -16.68 45.15
N ARG A 2 -6.40 -16.60 44.63
CA ARG A 2 -5.63 -15.35 44.55
C ARG A 2 -5.60 -14.84 43.11
N ILE A 3 -5.97 -13.57 42.92
CA ILE A 3 -5.80 -12.87 41.66
C ILE A 3 -4.97 -11.61 41.97
N GLY A 4 -3.71 -11.66 41.66
CA GLY A 4 -2.71 -10.67 42.13
C GLY A 4 -2.56 -10.65 43.66
N GLU A 5 -2.67 -9.49 44.29
CA GLU A 5 -2.62 -9.34 45.75
C GLU A 5 -3.99 -9.47 46.44
N VAL A 6 -5.06 -9.64 45.65
CA VAL A 6 -6.43 -9.73 46.19
C VAL A 6 -6.78 -11.18 46.51
N HIS A 7 -7.11 -11.42 47.78
CA HIS A 7 -7.69 -12.68 48.20
C HIS A 7 -9.20 -12.69 47.98
N MET A 8 -9.68 -13.53 47.05
CA MET A 8 -11.10 -13.71 46.79
C MET A 8 -11.62 -14.98 47.50
N GLU A 9 -12.60 -14.83 48.33
CA GLU A 9 -13.33 -15.98 48.89
C GLU A 9 -14.24 -16.58 47.81
N GLY A 10 -14.31 -17.91 47.76
CA GLY A 10 -15.26 -18.62 46.94
C GLY A 10 -16.69 -18.50 47.52
N CYS A 11 -17.71 -18.85 46.71
CA CYS A 11 -19.10 -18.82 47.15
C CYS A 11 -19.47 -19.89 48.17
N GLY A 12 -18.50 -20.79 48.56
CA GLY A 12 -18.72 -21.87 49.51
C GLY A 12 -19.55 -23.07 49.02
N TYR A 13 -19.98 -23.04 47.73
CA TYR A 13 -20.74 -24.14 47.18
C TYR A 13 -19.85 -25.37 46.98
N HIS A 14 -20.34 -26.52 47.42
CA HIS A 14 -19.83 -27.87 47.20
C HIS A 14 -20.90 -28.76 46.59
N GLY A 15 -20.54 -29.49 45.55
CA GLY A 15 -21.47 -30.39 44.87
C GLY A 15 -20.78 -31.21 43.81
N GLU A 16 -21.48 -32.21 43.31
CA GLU A 16 -21.07 -33.06 42.19
C GLU A 16 -21.84 -32.65 40.95
N THR A 17 -21.20 -32.75 39.78
CA THR A 17 -21.84 -32.50 38.50
C THR A 17 -21.32 -33.49 37.46
N ARG A 18 -22.16 -33.83 36.50
CA ARG A 18 -21.77 -34.69 35.38
C ARG A 18 -21.04 -33.88 34.31
N LEU A 19 -19.92 -34.39 33.85
CA LEU A 19 -19.11 -33.76 32.80
C LEU A 19 -19.85 -33.78 31.45
N GLU A 20 -20.65 -34.83 31.19
CA GLU A 20 -21.43 -34.98 29.97
C GLU A 20 -22.47 -33.88 29.77
N ASP A 21 -22.91 -33.23 30.85
CA ASP A 21 -23.89 -32.13 30.81
C ASP A 21 -23.20 -30.76 30.46
N GLY A 22 -21.91 -30.74 30.14
CA GLY A 22 -21.16 -29.53 29.83
C GLY A 22 -20.89 -28.59 31.03
N ASN A 23 -21.08 -29.11 32.26
CA ASN A 23 -20.90 -28.32 33.49
C ASN A 23 -19.45 -28.16 33.94
N GLY A 24 -18.51 -28.84 33.26
CA GLY A 24 -17.09 -28.73 33.51
C GLY A 24 -16.38 -27.82 32.48
N LYS A 25 -15.34 -27.09 32.94
CA LYS A 25 -14.45 -26.34 32.06
C LYS A 25 -13.01 -26.64 32.41
N LEU A 26 -12.25 -27.15 31.47
CA LEU A 26 -10.82 -27.32 31.61
C LEU A 26 -10.12 -25.96 31.64
N PRO A 27 -9.00 -25.82 32.35
CA PRO A 27 -8.12 -24.70 32.18
C PRO A 27 -7.69 -24.60 30.71
N TRP A 28 -7.62 -23.39 30.21
CA TRP A 28 -7.30 -23.08 28.81
C TRP A 28 -6.11 -23.89 28.25
N LYS A 29 -5.03 -24.04 29.05
CA LYS A 29 -3.83 -24.75 28.63
C LYS A 29 -4.06 -26.25 28.44
N VAL A 30 -4.87 -26.87 29.29
CA VAL A 30 -5.23 -28.28 29.17
C VAL A 30 -6.16 -28.49 28.00
N GLU A 31 -7.19 -27.65 27.87
CA GLU A 31 -8.16 -27.70 26.76
C GLU A 31 -7.46 -27.60 25.40
N PHE A 32 -6.47 -26.72 25.28
CA PHE A 32 -5.76 -26.49 24.04
C PHE A 32 -4.95 -27.73 23.61
N ALA A 33 -4.20 -28.34 24.53
CA ALA A 33 -3.50 -29.60 24.28
C ALA A 33 -4.45 -30.75 23.96
N ALA A 34 -5.57 -30.86 24.68
CA ALA A 34 -6.60 -31.89 24.40
C ALA A 34 -7.21 -31.74 23.01
N ARG A 35 -7.40 -30.52 22.52
CA ARG A 35 -7.86 -30.26 21.13
C ARG A 35 -6.84 -30.71 20.10
N TRP A 36 -5.54 -30.53 20.35
CA TRP A 36 -4.52 -31.03 19.44
C TRP A 36 -4.62 -32.56 19.25
N GLN A 37 -4.78 -33.29 20.34
CA GLN A 37 -4.99 -34.74 20.27
C GLN A 37 -6.33 -35.09 19.61
N ALA A 38 -7.42 -34.46 20.04
CA ALA A 38 -8.78 -34.79 19.57
C ALA A 38 -8.98 -34.55 18.06
N PHE A 39 -8.30 -33.55 17.49
CA PHE A 39 -8.39 -33.19 16.07
C PHE A 39 -7.15 -33.54 15.25
N ASP A 40 -6.21 -34.32 15.83
CA ASP A 40 -4.94 -34.70 15.18
C ASP A 40 -4.17 -33.50 14.60
N ILE A 41 -4.08 -32.41 15.36
CA ILE A 41 -3.38 -31.20 14.93
C ILE A 41 -1.87 -31.45 14.93
N ARG A 42 -1.24 -31.31 13.75
CA ARG A 42 0.19 -31.52 13.53
C ARG A 42 0.99 -30.23 13.31
N PHE A 43 0.31 -29.11 13.14
CA PHE A 43 0.92 -27.79 12.98
C PHE A 43 0.09 -26.73 13.68
N GLU A 44 0.75 -25.88 14.46
CA GLU A 44 0.13 -24.75 15.17
C GLU A 44 1.00 -23.50 15.06
N ALA A 45 0.49 -22.45 14.43
CA ALA A 45 1.13 -21.14 14.45
C ALA A 45 0.59 -20.30 15.61
N TYR A 46 1.45 -19.71 16.42
CA TYR A 46 1.03 -18.95 17.60
C TYR A 46 1.71 -17.58 17.73
N GLY A 47 0.99 -16.64 18.32
CA GLY A 47 1.53 -15.32 18.65
C GLY A 47 2.49 -15.38 19.84
N LYS A 48 3.50 -14.52 19.83
CA LYS A 48 4.51 -14.41 20.89
C LYS A 48 3.93 -14.24 22.29
N ASP A 49 2.76 -13.63 22.40
CA ASP A 49 2.07 -13.34 23.66
C ASP A 49 1.61 -14.59 24.42
N ILE A 50 1.49 -15.74 23.76
CA ILE A 50 1.12 -17.00 24.40
C ILE A 50 2.26 -18.02 24.54
N LEU A 51 3.51 -17.60 24.30
CA LEU A 51 4.69 -18.48 24.32
C LEU A 51 4.78 -19.36 25.58
N ASP A 52 4.58 -18.77 26.77
CA ASP A 52 4.65 -19.51 28.03
C ASP A 52 3.50 -20.52 28.18
N SER A 53 2.36 -20.21 27.58
CA SER A 53 1.23 -21.14 27.56
C SER A 53 1.49 -22.31 26.60
N VAL A 54 2.07 -22.06 25.44
CA VAL A 54 2.42 -23.10 24.47
C VAL A 54 3.39 -24.11 25.06
N ARG A 55 4.41 -23.67 25.78
CA ARG A 55 5.35 -24.56 26.48
C ARG A 55 4.64 -25.54 27.45
N ILE A 56 3.62 -25.04 28.16
CA ILE A 56 2.83 -25.88 29.06
C ILE A 56 1.89 -26.79 28.26
N ASN A 57 1.33 -26.33 27.16
CA ASN A 57 0.51 -27.13 26.27
C ASN A 57 1.32 -28.30 25.68
N ASP A 58 2.58 -28.02 25.24
CA ASP A 58 3.48 -29.04 24.70
C ASP A 58 3.76 -30.12 25.75
N TRP A 59 4.11 -29.69 26.97
CA TRP A 59 4.34 -30.62 28.08
C TRP A 59 3.07 -31.47 28.39
N ILE A 60 1.88 -30.85 28.41
CA ILE A 60 0.62 -31.59 28.63
C ILE A 60 0.37 -32.58 27.51
N SER A 61 0.62 -32.15 26.26
CA SER A 61 0.42 -33.01 25.09
C SER A 61 1.32 -34.23 25.13
N ASP A 62 2.63 -34.02 25.37
CA ASP A 62 3.63 -35.09 25.37
C ASP A 62 3.52 -35.99 26.59
N GLU A 63 3.52 -35.43 27.80
CA GLU A 63 3.68 -36.20 29.05
C GLU A 63 2.34 -36.68 29.62
N VAL A 64 1.24 -35.93 29.43
CA VAL A 64 -0.05 -36.28 30.01
C VAL A 64 -0.94 -37.04 29.01
N LEU A 65 -1.03 -36.47 27.81
CA LEU A 65 -1.90 -37.02 26.75
C LEU A 65 -1.20 -38.06 25.87
N GLN A 66 0.11 -38.18 25.96
CA GLN A 66 0.99 -39.05 25.15
C GLN A 66 0.74 -38.83 23.63
N PHE A 67 0.55 -37.58 23.26
CA PHE A 67 0.35 -37.14 21.87
C PHE A 67 1.46 -36.14 21.52
N SER A 68 2.26 -36.44 20.49
CA SER A 68 3.32 -35.52 20.04
C SER A 68 2.74 -34.16 19.74
N HIS A 69 3.23 -33.13 20.41
CA HIS A 69 2.80 -31.76 20.16
C HIS A 69 3.00 -31.34 18.70
N PRO A 70 2.22 -30.39 18.18
CA PRO A 70 2.35 -29.90 16.82
C PRO A 70 3.70 -29.24 16.54
N THR A 71 4.16 -29.25 15.31
CA THR A 71 5.23 -28.36 14.87
C THR A 71 4.78 -26.91 14.96
N HIS A 72 5.60 -26.05 15.58
CA HIS A 72 5.21 -24.68 15.86
C HIS A 72 5.92 -23.65 15.00
N ILE A 73 5.19 -22.60 14.60
CA ILE A 73 5.78 -21.36 14.12
C ILE A 73 5.30 -20.20 15.00
N LYS A 74 6.28 -19.56 15.68
CA LYS A 74 6.01 -18.35 16.45
C LYS A 74 6.03 -17.12 15.52
N TYR A 75 4.96 -16.33 15.54
CA TYR A 75 4.92 -15.03 14.86
C TYR A 75 4.86 -13.87 15.84
N GLU A 76 5.41 -12.73 15.39
CA GLU A 76 5.43 -11.50 16.17
C GLU A 76 4.14 -10.70 15.94
N MET A 77 3.85 -9.80 16.88
CA MET A 77 2.69 -8.91 16.77
C MET A 77 2.90 -7.81 15.73
N PHE A 78 1.80 -7.33 15.18
CA PHE A 78 1.77 -6.09 14.43
C PHE A 78 1.63 -4.90 15.39
N LEU A 79 2.38 -3.86 15.12
CA LEU A 79 2.29 -2.57 15.80
C LEU A 79 1.74 -1.52 14.82
N ASP A 80 1.15 -0.48 15.35
CA ASP A 80 0.81 0.69 14.53
C ASP A 80 2.08 1.49 14.13
N LYS A 81 1.93 2.55 13.37
CA LYS A 81 3.07 3.35 12.89
C LYS A 81 3.84 4.03 14.01
N GLU A 82 3.21 4.27 15.14
CA GLU A 82 3.79 4.86 16.35
C GLU A 82 4.43 3.80 17.26
N GLY A 83 4.43 2.53 16.87
CA GLY A 83 5.01 1.43 17.64
C GLY A 83 4.13 0.92 18.78
N ARG A 84 2.84 1.29 18.82
CA ARG A 84 1.90 0.82 19.84
C ARG A 84 1.23 -0.48 19.37
N LYS A 85 0.87 -1.33 20.34
CA LYS A 85 0.10 -2.55 20.05
C LYS A 85 -1.23 -2.20 19.41
N ILE A 86 -1.55 -2.86 18.29
CA ILE A 86 -2.86 -2.75 17.66
C ILE A 86 -3.90 -3.45 18.56
N SER A 87 -4.90 -2.72 19.04
CA SER A 87 -5.95 -3.28 19.89
C SER A 87 -7.27 -2.50 19.77
N LYS A 88 -8.38 -3.19 20.05
CA LYS A 88 -9.72 -2.57 20.02
C LYS A 88 -9.85 -1.43 21.03
N SER A 89 -9.25 -1.58 22.20
CA SER A 89 -9.30 -0.56 23.28
C SER A 89 -8.52 0.71 22.93
N SER A 90 -7.51 0.61 22.05
CA SER A 90 -6.71 1.77 21.60
C SER A 90 -7.31 2.49 20.40
N GLY A 91 -8.37 1.96 19.79
CA GLY A 91 -9.02 2.55 18.61
C GLY A 91 -8.19 2.50 17.31
N ASN A 92 -7.00 1.87 17.35
CA ASN A 92 -6.06 1.78 16.22
C ASN A 92 -6.17 0.44 15.46
N VAL A 93 -7.35 -0.19 15.49
CA VAL A 93 -7.54 -1.52 14.91
C VAL A 93 -7.51 -1.46 13.38
N LEU A 94 -6.56 -2.19 12.80
CA LEU A 94 -6.56 -2.52 11.38
C LEU A 94 -7.12 -3.93 11.20
N THR A 95 -8.39 -4.03 10.80
CA THR A 95 -9.04 -5.32 10.54
C THR A 95 -8.85 -5.78 9.10
N PRO A 96 -8.98 -7.09 8.81
CA PRO A 96 -9.04 -7.57 7.43
C PRO A 96 -10.13 -6.86 6.61
N GLN A 97 -11.29 -6.57 7.20
CA GLN A 97 -12.38 -5.85 6.52
C GLN A 97 -11.95 -4.42 6.13
N THR A 98 -11.25 -3.72 7.04
CA THR A 98 -10.69 -2.40 6.74
C THR A 98 -9.67 -2.48 5.61
N TRP A 99 -8.80 -3.50 5.63
CA TRP A 99 -7.84 -3.73 4.54
C TRP A 99 -8.53 -3.96 3.21
N LEU A 100 -9.50 -4.88 3.16
CA LEU A 100 -10.23 -5.27 1.94
C LEU A 100 -11.08 -4.14 1.32
N ARG A 101 -11.29 -3.05 2.04
CA ARG A 101 -11.88 -1.84 1.48
C ARG A 101 -10.94 -1.13 0.51
N TYR A 102 -9.62 -1.32 0.65
CA TYR A 102 -8.58 -0.59 -0.07
C TYR A 102 -7.59 -1.48 -0.81
N GLY A 103 -7.42 -2.72 -0.40
CA GLY A 103 -6.48 -3.69 -0.97
C GLY A 103 -7.13 -5.02 -1.28
N THR A 104 -6.48 -5.83 -2.09
CA THR A 104 -6.95 -7.18 -2.43
C THR A 104 -6.64 -8.19 -1.31
N PRO A 105 -7.34 -9.34 -1.28
CA PRO A 105 -6.99 -10.44 -0.39
C PRO A 105 -5.53 -10.88 -0.53
N GLU A 106 -5.03 -10.94 -1.76
CA GLU A 106 -3.66 -11.36 -2.07
C GLU A 106 -2.63 -10.38 -1.50
N SER A 107 -2.90 -9.07 -1.54
CA SER A 107 -2.02 -8.05 -0.93
C SER A 107 -1.99 -8.18 0.60
N LEU A 108 -3.11 -8.57 1.23
CA LEU A 108 -3.15 -8.88 2.66
C LEU A 108 -2.38 -10.15 2.99
N LEU A 109 -2.54 -11.21 2.20
CA LEU A 109 -1.78 -12.44 2.35
C LEU A 109 -0.28 -12.19 2.14
N LEU A 110 0.09 -11.36 1.16
CA LEU A 110 1.48 -10.94 0.98
C LEU A 110 2.04 -10.26 2.23
N LEU A 111 1.30 -9.35 2.83
CA LEU A 111 1.69 -8.75 4.11
C LEU A 111 1.97 -9.82 5.18
N LEU A 112 1.15 -10.86 5.26
CA LEU A 112 1.29 -11.90 6.28
C LEU A 112 2.48 -12.83 5.99
N TYR A 113 2.68 -13.23 4.75
CA TYR A 113 3.61 -14.31 4.38
C TYR A 113 5.01 -13.83 3.95
N LYS A 114 5.18 -12.60 3.49
CA LYS A 114 6.49 -12.13 3.04
C LYS A 114 7.57 -12.17 4.13
N ARG A 115 7.15 -12.09 5.39
CA ARG A 115 8.02 -12.17 6.56
C ARG A 115 7.24 -12.68 7.77
N ILE A 116 7.58 -13.88 8.22
CA ILE A 116 6.91 -14.53 9.36
C ILE A 116 7.47 -14.04 10.71
N SER A 117 8.77 -13.81 10.78
CA SER A 117 9.45 -13.41 12.00
C SER A 117 9.74 -11.91 12.06
N GLY A 118 9.76 -11.35 13.27
CA GLY A 118 10.06 -9.95 13.55
C GLY A 118 8.84 -9.05 13.57
N THR A 119 8.83 -8.12 14.52
CA THR A 119 7.79 -7.11 14.68
C THR A 119 7.65 -6.25 13.43
N ARG A 120 6.44 -5.97 13.04
CA ARG A 120 6.12 -5.12 11.87
C ARG A 120 5.21 -3.99 12.27
N HIS A 121 5.52 -2.79 11.77
CA HIS A 121 4.65 -1.64 11.86
C HIS A 121 3.77 -1.61 10.61
N ILE A 122 2.47 -1.43 10.80
CA ILE A 122 1.49 -1.44 9.71
C ILE A 122 0.45 -0.34 9.90
N GLY A 123 0.06 0.26 8.80
CA GLY A 123 -1.03 1.21 8.69
C GLY A 123 -1.74 1.09 7.35
N ILE A 124 -2.85 1.78 7.20
CA ILE A 124 -3.58 1.84 5.92
C ILE A 124 -2.75 2.51 4.81
N ASP A 125 -1.83 3.37 5.18
CA ASP A 125 -0.88 4.01 4.26
C ASP A 125 0.14 3.03 3.63
N ASP A 126 0.24 1.79 4.13
CA ASP A 126 1.03 0.72 3.50
C ASP A 126 0.30 0.01 2.35
N VAL A 127 -1.03 0.12 2.27
CA VAL A 127 -1.82 -0.56 1.23
C VAL A 127 -1.30 -0.27 -0.18
N PRO A 128 -1.06 0.99 -0.59
CA PRO A 128 -0.52 1.28 -1.91
C PRO A 128 0.79 0.54 -2.22
N ASN A 129 1.71 0.53 -1.26
CA ASN A 129 3.00 -0.12 -1.45
C ASN A 129 2.88 -1.65 -1.55
N LEU A 130 1.96 -2.26 -0.78
CA LEU A 130 1.74 -3.71 -0.83
C LEU A 130 0.97 -4.15 -2.07
N MET A 131 0.10 -3.28 -2.61
CA MET A 131 -0.53 -3.50 -3.90
C MET A 131 0.48 -3.47 -5.05
N ASP A 132 1.40 -2.49 -5.04
CA ASP A 132 2.46 -2.39 -6.04
C ASP A 132 3.51 -3.52 -5.89
N GLU A 133 3.79 -3.95 -4.65
CA GLU A 133 4.65 -5.11 -4.38
C GLU A 133 4.01 -6.42 -4.87
N TYR A 134 2.70 -6.58 -4.73
CA TYR A 134 1.96 -7.71 -5.29
C TYR A 134 2.07 -7.74 -6.83
N ASP A 135 1.87 -6.62 -7.50
CA ASP A 135 2.04 -6.50 -8.95
C ASP A 135 3.45 -6.92 -9.38
N PHE A 136 4.47 -6.47 -8.64
CA PHE A 136 5.86 -6.86 -8.91
C PHE A 136 6.09 -8.37 -8.72
N LEU A 137 5.46 -9.01 -7.72
CA LEU A 137 5.52 -10.47 -7.57
C LEU A 137 4.91 -11.18 -8.78
N GLU A 138 3.78 -10.70 -9.27
CA GLU A 138 3.13 -11.23 -10.47
C GLU A 138 4.04 -11.09 -11.69
N ASP A 139 4.64 -9.92 -11.89
CA ASP A 139 5.59 -9.67 -12.97
C ASP A 139 6.81 -10.61 -12.92
N VAL A 140 7.37 -10.86 -11.72
CA VAL A 140 8.46 -11.84 -11.53
C VAL A 140 8.00 -13.26 -11.81
N PHE A 141 6.79 -13.61 -11.38
CA PHE A 141 6.22 -14.96 -11.58
C PHE A 141 6.05 -15.27 -13.06
N PHE A 142 5.47 -14.35 -13.82
CA PHE A 142 5.27 -14.51 -15.27
C PHE A 142 6.48 -14.12 -16.14
N GLY A 143 7.56 -13.63 -15.54
CA GLY A 143 8.80 -13.29 -16.24
C GLY A 143 8.78 -11.94 -16.94
N ALA A 144 7.83 -11.06 -16.62
CA ALA A 144 7.78 -9.68 -17.11
C ALA A 144 8.81 -8.78 -16.40
N ALA A 145 9.12 -9.06 -15.12
CA ALA A 145 10.21 -8.43 -14.39
C ALA A 145 11.38 -9.39 -14.20
N ASN A 146 12.61 -8.89 -14.40
CA ASN A 146 13.83 -9.68 -14.20
C ASN A 146 14.34 -9.50 -12.76
N GLU A 147 14.48 -10.61 -12.02
CA GLU A 147 15.21 -10.69 -10.76
C GLU A 147 16.43 -11.59 -10.99
N GLU A 148 17.60 -10.98 -11.02
CA GLU A 148 18.86 -11.67 -11.34
C GLU A 148 19.28 -12.68 -10.28
N ASN A 149 18.99 -12.39 -9.02
CA ASN A 149 19.30 -13.30 -7.92
C ASN A 149 18.34 -14.50 -7.92
N ILE A 150 18.85 -15.68 -8.27
CA ILE A 150 18.08 -16.92 -8.43
C ILE A 150 17.34 -17.28 -7.13
N ALA A 151 18.01 -17.20 -5.97
CA ALA A 151 17.40 -17.55 -4.68
C ALA A 151 16.25 -16.59 -4.34
N LYS A 152 16.44 -15.29 -4.58
CA LYS A 152 15.40 -14.28 -4.39
C LYS A 152 14.25 -14.49 -5.36
N ARG A 153 14.51 -14.73 -6.63
CA ARG A 153 13.48 -15.03 -7.65
C ARG A 153 12.65 -16.25 -7.27
N THR A 154 13.29 -17.35 -6.86
CA THR A 154 12.60 -18.57 -6.41
C THR A 154 11.70 -18.28 -5.21
N LYS A 155 12.22 -17.53 -4.23
CA LYS A 155 11.44 -17.11 -3.07
C LYS A 155 10.22 -16.27 -3.45
N LEU A 156 10.38 -15.28 -4.34
CA LEU A 156 9.27 -14.42 -4.78
C LEU A 156 8.20 -15.23 -5.51
N LYS A 157 8.59 -16.14 -6.41
CA LYS A 157 7.66 -17.05 -7.10
C LYS A 157 6.91 -17.95 -6.12
N GLY A 158 7.61 -18.54 -5.15
CA GLY A 158 6.97 -19.36 -4.12
C GLY A 158 5.99 -18.57 -3.23
N ILE A 159 6.29 -17.31 -2.89
CA ILE A 159 5.36 -16.44 -2.18
C ILE A 159 4.11 -16.19 -3.04
N TYR A 160 4.27 -15.88 -4.33
CA TYR A 160 3.15 -15.66 -5.25
C TYR A 160 2.24 -16.90 -5.36
N GLU A 161 2.82 -18.09 -5.53
CA GLU A 161 2.06 -19.36 -5.53
C GLU A 161 1.32 -19.57 -4.21
N TYR A 162 1.97 -19.30 -3.07
CA TYR A 162 1.41 -19.55 -1.75
C TYR A 162 0.23 -18.63 -1.42
N ILE A 163 0.31 -17.33 -1.75
CA ILE A 163 -0.81 -16.40 -1.56
C ILE A 163 -2.01 -16.71 -2.47
N HIS A 164 -1.78 -17.42 -3.57
CA HIS A 164 -2.81 -17.97 -4.45
C HIS A 164 -3.24 -19.40 -4.07
N GLN A 165 -2.89 -19.88 -2.87
CA GLN A 165 -3.24 -21.23 -2.40
C GLN A 165 -2.79 -22.33 -3.39
N LEU A 166 -1.61 -22.16 -3.98
CA LEU A 166 -1.00 -23.01 -5.01
C LEU A 166 -1.84 -23.14 -6.31
N LYS A 167 -2.72 -22.17 -6.55
CA LYS A 167 -3.55 -22.05 -7.77
C LYS A 167 -3.43 -20.64 -8.37
N PRO A 168 -2.23 -20.24 -8.80
CA PRO A 168 -2.05 -18.92 -9.39
C PRO A 168 -2.86 -18.78 -10.70
N PRO A 169 -3.22 -17.55 -11.09
CA PRO A 169 -3.84 -17.26 -12.37
C PRO A 169 -3.00 -17.81 -13.54
N SER A 170 -3.65 -18.09 -14.68
CA SER A 170 -2.98 -18.58 -15.89
C SER A 170 -2.26 -17.49 -16.69
N SER A 171 -2.58 -16.23 -16.44
CA SER A 171 -2.01 -15.06 -17.14
C SER A 171 -1.93 -13.87 -16.20
N PRO A 172 -0.95 -12.96 -16.43
CA PRO A 172 -0.80 -11.76 -15.62
C PRO A 172 -1.94 -10.77 -15.84
N SER A 173 -2.18 -9.93 -14.85
CA SER A 173 -3.10 -8.80 -14.93
C SER A 173 -2.40 -7.56 -15.51
N PRO A 174 -3.13 -6.60 -16.10
CA PRO A 174 -2.57 -5.29 -16.41
C PRO A 174 -2.21 -4.54 -15.14
N HIS A 175 -0.96 -4.05 -15.05
CA HIS A 175 -0.48 -3.30 -13.91
C HIS A 175 -0.46 -1.79 -14.18
N VAL A 176 -1.01 -1.04 -13.24
CA VAL A 176 -0.86 0.41 -13.12
C VAL A 176 -0.57 0.67 -11.64
N PRO A 177 0.47 1.45 -11.30
CA PRO A 177 0.81 1.72 -9.92
C PRO A 177 -0.38 2.23 -9.11
N TYR A 178 -0.60 1.65 -7.95
CA TYR A 178 -1.79 1.93 -7.14
C TYR A 178 -1.95 3.40 -6.79
N ARG A 179 -0.84 4.08 -6.46
CA ARG A 179 -0.86 5.52 -6.15
C ARG A 179 -1.28 6.37 -7.34
N ILE A 180 -0.96 5.93 -8.56
CA ILE A 180 -1.42 6.58 -9.78
C ILE A 180 -2.94 6.48 -9.91
N LEU A 181 -3.48 5.27 -9.70
CA LEU A 181 -4.93 5.06 -9.71
C LEU A 181 -5.64 5.93 -8.67
N ALA A 182 -5.10 5.99 -7.45
CA ALA A 182 -5.64 6.80 -6.37
C ALA A 182 -5.62 8.31 -6.68
N GLN A 183 -4.54 8.80 -7.29
CA GLN A 183 -4.45 10.21 -7.70
C GLN A 183 -5.39 10.53 -8.87
N GLN A 184 -5.54 9.63 -9.83
CA GLN A 184 -6.53 9.79 -10.90
C GLN A 184 -7.97 9.81 -10.34
N ALA A 185 -8.27 8.92 -9.38
CA ALA A 185 -9.57 8.87 -8.73
C ALA A 185 -9.89 10.15 -7.94
N LEU A 186 -8.88 10.79 -7.34
CA LEU A 186 -9.06 12.05 -6.59
C LEU A 186 -9.65 13.16 -7.48
N LEU A 187 -9.31 13.19 -8.77
CA LEU A 187 -9.83 14.18 -9.73
C LEU A 187 -11.36 14.03 -9.98
N PHE A 188 -11.90 12.86 -9.68
CA PHE A 188 -13.31 12.52 -9.91
C PHE A 188 -14.02 12.09 -8.63
N ARG A 189 -13.53 12.52 -7.47
CA ARG A 189 -13.92 12.03 -6.14
C ARG A 189 -15.42 12.04 -5.87
N GLU A 190 -16.11 13.07 -6.34
CA GLU A 190 -17.56 13.26 -6.13
C GLU A 190 -18.41 12.64 -7.27
N ASP A 191 -17.79 11.97 -8.24
CA ASP A 191 -18.48 11.39 -9.37
C ASP A 191 -18.80 9.91 -9.11
N GLU A 192 -20.08 9.54 -9.23
CA GLU A 192 -20.51 8.15 -9.09
C GLU A 192 -19.87 7.21 -10.13
N LYS A 193 -19.43 7.76 -11.28
CA LYS A 193 -18.75 7.02 -12.35
C LYS A 193 -17.23 7.12 -12.29
N VAL A 194 -16.67 7.41 -11.12
CA VAL A 194 -15.22 7.59 -10.94
C VAL A 194 -14.40 6.48 -11.57
N VAL A 195 -14.80 5.23 -11.39
CA VAL A 195 -14.07 4.06 -11.93
C VAL A 195 -14.00 4.09 -13.45
N ASN A 196 -15.11 4.38 -14.12
CA ASN A 196 -15.14 4.48 -15.57
C ASN A 196 -14.31 5.66 -16.07
N LYS A 197 -14.41 6.82 -15.43
CA LYS A 197 -13.62 8.01 -15.80
C LYS A 197 -12.12 7.80 -15.63
N VAL A 198 -11.71 7.13 -14.55
CA VAL A 198 -10.30 6.76 -14.38
C VAL A 198 -9.87 5.79 -15.47
N TYR A 199 -10.65 4.74 -15.74
CA TYR A 199 -10.36 3.78 -16.80
C TYR A 199 -10.22 4.47 -18.17
N ASP A 200 -11.18 5.29 -18.57
CA ASP A 200 -11.18 6.02 -19.86
C ASP A 200 -9.93 6.91 -19.99
N ARG A 201 -9.50 7.51 -18.88
CA ARG A 201 -8.29 8.31 -18.81
C ARG A 201 -7.03 7.47 -19.00
N LEU A 202 -6.96 6.28 -18.36
CA LEU A 202 -5.84 5.35 -18.56
C LEU A 202 -5.74 4.88 -20.02
N VAL A 203 -6.87 4.67 -20.68
CA VAL A 203 -6.93 4.34 -22.12
C VAL A 203 -6.49 5.54 -22.97
N LYS A 204 -6.99 6.75 -22.67
CA LYS A 204 -6.59 7.99 -23.37
C LYS A 204 -5.07 8.14 -23.38
N TYR A 205 -4.42 7.97 -22.23
CA TYR A 205 -2.96 8.11 -22.11
C TYR A 205 -2.17 6.83 -22.42
N LYS A 206 -2.82 5.84 -23.04
CA LYS A 206 -2.20 4.57 -23.49
C LYS A 206 -1.48 3.77 -22.38
N LEU A 207 -1.86 3.97 -21.12
CA LEU A 207 -1.34 3.25 -19.97
C LEU A 207 -1.87 1.82 -19.92
N VAL A 208 -3.08 1.60 -20.42
CA VAL A 208 -3.71 0.29 -20.56
C VAL A 208 -4.32 0.13 -21.94
N LYS A 209 -4.33 -1.12 -22.44
CA LYS A 209 -4.92 -1.45 -23.76
C LYS A 209 -6.32 -2.05 -23.63
N ASN A 210 -6.49 -2.93 -22.66
CA ASN A 210 -7.69 -3.75 -22.50
C ASN A 210 -8.28 -3.59 -21.10
N LYS A 211 -9.61 -3.66 -21.04
CA LYS A 211 -10.34 -3.72 -19.79
C LYS A 211 -10.25 -5.12 -19.20
N SER A 212 -9.91 -5.22 -17.91
CA SER A 212 -9.97 -6.46 -17.15
C SER A 212 -10.72 -6.23 -15.84
N GLU A 213 -11.34 -7.27 -15.30
CA GLU A 213 -12.03 -7.20 -14.01
C GLU A 213 -11.06 -6.84 -12.87
N SER A 214 -9.85 -7.39 -12.89
CA SER A 214 -8.80 -7.09 -11.92
C SER A 214 -8.42 -5.61 -11.90
N LEU A 215 -8.25 -4.99 -13.07
CA LEU A 215 -7.97 -3.56 -13.18
C LEU A 215 -9.13 -2.70 -12.67
N ILE A 216 -10.36 -3.03 -13.04
CA ILE A 216 -11.55 -2.30 -12.58
C ILE A 216 -11.69 -2.40 -11.06
N MET A 217 -11.50 -3.59 -10.49
CA MET A 217 -11.49 -3.77 -9.03
C MET A 217 -10.37 -2.94 -8.39
N LYS A 218 -9.17 -2.94 -8.95
CA LYS A 218 -8.04 -2.16 -8.44
C LYS A 218 -8.30 -0.66 -8.46
N ILE A 219 -8.92 -0.14 -9.54
CA ILE A 219 -9.36 1.26 -9.63
C ILE A 219 -10.39 1.57 -8.53
N GLN A 220 -11.36 0.68 -8.28
CA GLN A 220 -12.35 0.86 -7.22
C GLN A 220 -11.69 0.92 -5.84
N LEU A 221 -10.76 0.00 -5.53
CA LEU A 221 -10.03 -0.03 -4.27
C LEU A 221 -9.19 1.25 -4.07
N ALA A 222 -8.51 1.68 -5.13
CA ALA A 222 -7.72 2.92 -5.12
C ALA A 222 -8.61 4.17 -4.98
N SER A 223 -9.81 4.16 -5.55
CA SER A 223 -10.80 5.23 -5.39
C SER A 223 -11.28 5.33 -3.93
N ASN A 224 -11.57 4.20 -3.29
CA ASN A 224 -11.95 4.16 -1.88
C ASN A 224 -10.82 4.72 -0.99
N TRP A 225 -9.57 4.29 -1.24
CA TRP A 225 -8.41 4.78 -0.51
C TRP A 225 -8.17 6.28 -0.74
N SER A 226 -8.31 6.73 -1.97
CA SER A 226 -8.22 8.15 -2.34
C SER A 226 -9.25 8.99 -1.58
N LYS A 227 -10.51 8.53 -1.55
CA LYS A 227 -11.61 9.21 -0.88
C LYS A 227 -11.39 9.35 0.62
N ASP A 228 -10.86 8.33 1.27
CA ASP A 228 -10.77 8.28 2.72
C ASP A 228 -9.42 8.82 3.25
N TYR A 229 -8.32 8.73 2.49
CA TYR A 229 -6.96 9.02 2.96
C TYR A 229 -6.19 10.07 2.16
N LEU A 230 -6.51 10.32 0.89
CA LEU A 230 -5.93 11.47 0.21
C LEU A 230 -6.70 12.73 0.64
N SER A 231 -5.97 13.64 1.26
CA SER A 231 -6.53 14.92 1.66
C SER A 231 -7.10 15.68 0.45
N THR A 232 -8.35 16.14 0.56
CA THR A 232 -8.96 17.08 -0.39
C THR A 232 -8.48 18.50 -0.18
N THR A 233 -7.82 18.77 0.92
CA THR A 233 -7.03 19.99 1.02
C THR A 233 -5.90 19.88 0.02
N LEU A 234 -6.24 20.16 -1.25
CA LEU A 234 -5.30 20.84 -2.10
C LEU A 234 -4.87 22.04 -1.27
N PRO A 235 -3.63 22.12 -0.77
CA PRO A 235 -3.20 23.41 -0.31
C PRO A 235 -3.44 24.30 -1.53
N SER A 236 -4.31 25.27 -1.41
CA SER A 236 -4.39 26.43 -2.29
C SER A 236 -3.11 27.23 -2.05
N THR A 237 -1.96 26.60 -2.09
CA THR A 237 -0.69 27.25 -2.10
C THR A 237 -0.58 27.83 -3.48
N GLU A 238 -0.80 29.13 -3.58
CA GLU A 238 -0.30 29.89 -4.70
C GLU A 238 1.13 29.43 -4.91
N ILE A 239 1.36 28.73 -6.01
CA ILE A 239 2.72 28.31 -6.37
C ILE A 239 3.32 29.57 -6.97
N ASP A 240 4.13 30.24 -6.17
CA ASP A 240 4.93 31.37 -6.65
C ASP A 240 6.07 30.79 -7.49
N VAL A 241 6.12 31.20 -8.74
CA VAL A 241 7.08 30.71 -9.74
C VAL A 241 7.88 31.90 -10.23
N SER A 242 9.17 31.86 -10.02
CA SER A 242 10.11 32.86 -10.54
C SER A 242 10.14 32.86 -12.08
N LYS A 243 10.60 33.96 -12.68
CA LYS A 243 10.73 34.05 -14.14
C LYS A 243 11.62 32.94 -14.72
N SER A 244 12.71 32.59 -14.06
CA SER A 244 13.61 31.50 -14.48
C SER A 244 12.94 30.13 -14.40
N GLU A 245 12.09 29.92 -13.39
CA GLU A 245 11.29 28.67 -13.28
C GLU A 245 10.20 28.62 -14.35
N GLU A 246 9.57 29.75 -14.69
CA GLU A 246 8.59 29.80 -15.80
C GLU A 246 9.26 29.46 -17.14
N GLU A 247 10.48 30.00 -17.41
CA GLU A 247 11.25 29.66 -18.60
C GLU A 247 11.66 28.17 -18.61
N ALA A 248 12.04 27.60 -17.47
CA ALA A 248 12.35 26.19 -17.34
C ALA A 248 11.13 25.28 -17.58
N LEU A 249 9.97 25.69 -17.07
CA LEU A 249 8.70 24.99 -17.34
C LEU A 249 8.34 24.98 -18.83
N LEU A 250 8.54 26.12 -19.51
CA LEU A 250 8.32 26.21 -20.96
C LEU A 250 9.22 25.27 -21.76
N GLU A 251 10.51 25.24 -21.41
CA GLU A 251 11.48 24.35 -22.06
C GLU A 251 11.14 22.87 -21.81
N LEU A 252 10.73 22.52 -20.59
CA LEU A 252 10.28 21.17 -20.26
C LEU A 252 9.00 20.76 -21.02
N ILE A 253 8.00 21.64 -21.10
CA ILE A 253 6.78 21.40 -21.85
C ILE A 253 7.10 21.15 -23.34
N HIS A 254 7.96 22.00 -23.93
CA HIS A 254 8.38 21.83 -25.31
C HIS A 254 9.13 20.50 -25.53
N TYR A 255 10.02 20.16 -24.64
CA TYR A 255 10.73 18.89 -24.66
C TYR A 255 9.77 17.69 -24.62
N LEU A 256 8.85 17.66 -23.64
CA LEU A 256 7.88 16.57 -23.49
C LEU A 256 6.92 16.43 -24.68
N LYS A 257 6.54 17.55 -25.32
CA LYS A 257 5.67 17.54 -26.53
C LYS A 257 6.37 16.94 -27.75
N ASN A 258 7.68 17.13 -27.87
CA ASN A 258 8.49 16.68 -29.01
C ASN A 258 9.27 15.38 -28.70
N LEU A 259 9.04 14.76 -27.55
CA LEU A 259 9.75 13.56 -27.13
C LEU A 259 9.31 12.35 -27.98
N GLU A 260 10.25 11.74 -28.68
CA GLU A 260 10.02 10.46 -29.35
C GLU A 260 9.85 9.36 -28.31
N VAL A 261 8.73 8.63 -28.42
CA VAL A 261 8.40 7.58 -27.46
C VAL A 261 9.27 6.35 -27.75
N VAL A 262 10.24 6.11 -26.89
CA VAL A 262 11.05 4.88 -26.88
C VAL A 262 10.22 3.75 -26.25
N ASN A 263 10.35 2.53 -26.75
CA ASN A 263 9.61 1.37 -26.24
C ASN A 263 10.03 0.96 -24.81
N ASP A 264 11.25 1.32 -24.38
CA ASP A 264 11.72 1.05 -23.01
C ASP A 264 11.31 2.19 -22.08
N LYS A 265 10.32 1.89 -21.22
CA LYS A 265 9.82 2.83 -20.21
C LYS A 265 10.89 3.23 -19.18
N GLY A 266 11.82 2.33 -18.85
CA GLY A 266 12.88 2.61 -17.89
C GLY A 266 13.90 3.60 -18.44
N GLU A 267 14.33 3.41 -19.68
CA GLU A 267 15.25 4.31 -20.38
C GLU A 267 14.58 5.68 -20.59
N LEU A 268 13.32 5.70 -21.01
CA LEU A 268 12.55 6.93 -21.16
C LEU A 268 12.46 7.72 -19.86
N ALA A 269 12.21 7.04 -18.73
CA ALA A 269 12.13 7.68 -17.43
C ALA A 269 13.46 8.29 -16.97
N ILE A 270 14.57 7.60 -17.24
CA ILE A 270 15.92 8.11 -16.95
C ILE A 270 16.22 9.33 -17.81
N THR A 271 15.88 9.29 -19.09
CA THR A 271 16.09 10.40 -20.04
C THR A 271 15.31 11.65 -19.62
N ILE A 272 14.02 11.52 -19.29
CA ILE A 272 13.19 12.63 -18.78
C ILE A 272 13.77 13.19 -17.48
N GLN A 273 14.15 12.32 -16.55
CA GLN A 273 14.73 12.73 -15.28
C GLN A 273 16.01 13.55 -15.49
N SER A 274 16.89 13.11 -16.40
CA SER A 274 18.13 13.78 -16.72
C SER A 274 17.90 15.12 -17.41
N GLU A 275 16.89 15.21 -18.29
CA GLU A 275 16.57 16.47 -18.98
C GLU A 275 15.99 17.50 -18.01
N ILE A 276 15.19 17.12 -17.01
CA ILE A 276 14.73 18.03 -15.96
C ILE A 276 15.93 18.65 -15.21
N PHE A 277 16.96 17.85 -14.89
CA PHE A 277 18.20 18.36 -14.29
C PHE A 277 18.95 19.32 -15.22
N SER A 278 19.08 18.94 -16.49
CA SER A 278 19.75 19.75 -17.54
C SER A 278 19.08 21.12 -17.70
N ILE A 279 17.75 21.13 -17.83
CA ILE A 279 16.97 22.38 -17.95
C ILE A 279 17.15 23.27 -16.72
N ALA A 280 17.07 22.69 -15.51
CA ALA A 280 17.28 23.46 -14.29
C ALA A 280 18.64 24.13 -14.26
N GLN A 281 19.72 23.41 -14.60
CA GLN A 281 21.07 23.92 -14.64
C GLN A 281 21.25 25.03 -15.72
N LYS A 282 20.73 24.82 -16.93
CA LYS A 282 20.74 25.80 -18.03
C LYS A 282 20.09 27.13 -17.64
N LYS A 283 19.02 27.09 -16.83
CA LYS A 283 18.32 28.29 -16.34
C LYS A 283 18.89 28.87 -15.05
N GLY A 284 20.01 28.34 -14.55
CA GLY A 284 20.64 28.79 -13.31
C GLY A 284 19.84 28.46 -12.05
N LEU A 285 18.94 27.50 -12.13
CA LEU A 285 18.14 27.06 -11.01
C LEU A 285 18.86 25.98 -10.20
N GLN A 286 18.61 25.97 -8.89
CA GLN A 286 18.95 24.80 -8.08
C GLN A 286 18.00 23.65 -8.43
N PRO A 287 18.52 22.50 -8.91
CA PRO A 287 17.66 21.38 -9.35
C PRO A 287 16.61 20.98 -8.29
N LYS A 288 17.02 20.91 -7.02
CA LYS A 288 16.10 20.58 -5.90
C LYS A 288 14.93 21.57 -5.79
N GLY A 289 15.15 22.85 -6.06
CA GLY A 289 14.10 23.86 -6.07
C GLY A 289 13.12 23.64 -7.21
N PHE A 290 13.62 23.44 -8.43
CA PHE A 290 12.79 23.21 -9.60
C PHE A 290 11.98 21.89 -9.50
N PHE A 291 12.59 20.83 -8.98
CA PHE A 291 11.85 19.59 -8.66
C PHE A 291 10.71 19.83 -7.69
N LYS A 292 10.88 20.68 -6.66
CA LYS A 292 9.82 21.02 -5.72
C LYS A 292 8.66 21.75 -6.41
N VAL A 293 8.94 22.64 -7.35
CA VAL A 293 7.90 23.31 -8.17
C VAL A 293 7.13 22.27 -9.00
N LEU A 294 7.84 21.37 -9.69
CA LEU A 294 7.22 20.30 -10.47
C LEU A 294 6.36 19.37 -9.61
N TYR A 295 6.83 18.98 -8.41
CA TYR A 295 6.03 18.17 -7.49
C TYR A 295 4.76 18.91 -7.04
N LYS A 296 4.84 20.20 -6.76
CA LYS A 296 3.67 20.99 -6.41
C LYS A 296 2.65 21.03 -7.55
N ILE A 297 3.10 21.22 -8.80
CA ILE A 297 2.21 21.30 -9.98
C ILE A 297 1.58 19.94 -10.28
N LEU A 298 2.39 18.88 -10.31
CA LEU A 298 1.95 17.56 -10.81
C LEU A 298 1.24 16.71 -9.75
N ILE A 299 1.63 16.81 -8.49
CA ILE A 299 1.12 15.94 -7.42
C ILE A 299 0.70 16.71 -6.17
N ASN A 300 0.76 18.03 -6.19
CA ASN A 300 0.42 18.90 -5.07
C ASN A 300 1.18 18.53 -3.77
N ALA A 301 2.47 18.28 -3.87
CA ALA A 301 3.34 17.90 -2.76
C ALA A 301 4.70 18.58 -2.87
N GLU A 302 5.45 18.66 -1.78
CA GLU A 302 6.82 19.20 -1.79
C GLU A 302 7.89 18.17 -2.24
N LYS A 303 7.55 16.90 -2.22
CA LYS A 303 8.39 15.75 -2.59
C LYS A 303 7.53 14.60 -3.07
N GLY A 304 8.10 13.72 -3.88
CA GLY A 304 7.37 12.56 -4.42
C GLY A 304 8.32 11.53 -5.03
N PRO A 305 7.79 10.60 -5.84
CA PRO A 305 8.58 9.63 -6.59
C PRO A 305 9.51 10.33 -7.59
N ARG A 306 10.45 9.59 -8.19
CA ARG A 306 11.28 10.15 -9.28
C ARG A 306 10.37 10.66 -10.40
N LEU A 307 10.48 11.94 -10.77
CA LEU A 307 9.56 12.59 -11.71
C LEU A 307 9.59 11.96 -13.10
N GLY A 308 10.75 11.49 -13.57
CA GLY A 308 10.83 10.77 -14.84
C GLY A 308 9.94 9.53 -14.86
N ASN A 309 10.06 8.67 -13.83
CA ASN A 309 9.17 7.51 -13.67
C ASN A 309 7.71 7.94 -13.56
N TYR A 310 7.43 8.94 -12.74
CA TYR A 310 6.07 9.43 -12.53
C TYR A 310 5.43 9.94 -13.83
N MET A 311 6.14 10.72 -14.64
CA MET A 311 5.64 11.23 -15.91
C MET A 311 5.39 10.10 -16.93
N VAL A 312 6.25 9.08 -16.97
CA VAL A 312 6.05 7.90 -17.83
C VAL A 312 4.83 7.10 -17.37
N ASP A 313 4.70 6.87 -16.07
CA ASP A 313 3.58 6.11 -15.49
C ASP A 313 2.23 6.84 -15.65
N MET A 314 2.23 8.16 -15.51
CA MET A 314 1.04 9.01 -15.69
C MET A 314 0.68 9.26 -17.18
N GLY A 315 1.62 9.01 -18.07
CA GLY A 315 1.56 9.37 -19.49
C GLY A 315 2.20 10.73 -19.77
N ILE A 316 3.09 10.75 -20.77
CA ILE A 316 3.84 11.96 -21.15
C ILE A 316 2.89 13.09 -21.58
N GLU A 317 1.85 12.75 -22.35
CA GLU A 317 0.82 13.70 -22.79
C GLU A 317 0.13 14.35 -21.59
N TRP A 318 -0.26 13.55 -20.60
CA TRP A 318 -0.86 14.07 -19.38
C TRP A 318 0.12 15.02 -18.64
N ALA A 319 1.39 14.63 -18.54
CA ALA A 319 2.38 15.44 -17.81
C ALA A 319 2.53 16.84 -18.39
N TYR A 320 2.72 16.96 -19.71
CA TYR A 320 2.83 18.28 -20.32
C TYR A 320 1.50 19.05 -20.33
N GLU A 321 0.34 18.40 -20.47
CA GLU A 321 -0.96 19.07 -20.35
C GLU A 321 -1.14 19.71 -18.96
N GLN A 322 -0.73 19.04 -17.87
CA GLN A 322 -0.79 19.61 -16.52
C GLN A 322 0.12 20.82 -16.37
N LEU A 323 1.37 20.73 -16.83
CA LEU A 323 2.32 21.83 -16.79
C LEU A 323 1.86 23.03 -17.61
N ASP A 324 1.32 22.80 -18.80
CA ASP A 324 0.85 23.87 -19.71
C ASP A 324 -0.43 24.54 -19.16
N SER A 325 -1.34 23.78 -18.59
CA SER A 325 -2.56 24.28 -17.93
C SER A 325 -2.22 25.15 -16.71
N PHE A 326 -1.27 24.70 -15.88
CA PHE A 326 -0.78 25.52 -14.75
C PHE A 326 -0.21 26.84 -15.23
N ARG A 327 0.66 26.82 -16.23
CA ARG A 327 1.28 28.01 -16.79
C ARG A 327 0.26 29.00 -17.37
N ALA A 328 -0.73 28.49 -18.10
CA ALA A 328 -1.78 29.33 -18.67
C ALA A 328 -2.60 30.04 -17.56
N SER A 329 -2.96 29.34 -16.51
CA SER A 329 -3.69 29.90 -15.37
C SER A 329 -2.87 30.91 -14.56
N HIS A 330 -1.56 30.68 -14.42
CA HIS A 330 -0.65 31.59 -13.71
C HIS A 330 -0.44 32.91 -14.46
N ARG A 331 -0.35 32.87 -15.79
CA ARG A 331 -0.25 34.07 -16.62
C ARG A 331 -1.49 34.96 -16.52
N ILE A 332 -2.67 34.41 -16.50
CA ILE A 332 -3.94 35.16 -16.37
C ILE A 332 -3.95 35.91 -15.04
N LYS A 333 -3.63 35.27 -13.93
CA LYS A 333 -3.55 35.91 -12.60
C LYS A 333 -2.51 37.05 -12.54
N THR A 334 -1.37 36.87 -13.16
CA THR A 334 -0.31 37.90 -13.19
C THR A 334 -0.71 39.12 -14.01
N MET A 335 -1.52 38.94 -15.07
CA MET A 335 -2.07 40.04 -15.88
C MET A 335 -3.20 40.78 -15.13
N GLU A 336 -4.11 40.07 -14.48
CA GLU A 336 -5.17 40.68 -13.68
C GLU A 336 -4.64 41.46 -12.47
N GLY A 337 -3.59 40.92 -11.79
CA GLY A 337 -2.91 41.60 -10.69
C GLY A 337 -2.24 42.92 -11.14
N LYS A 338 -1.69 42.99 -12.36
CA LYS A 338 -1.13 44.20 -12.92
C LYS A 338 -2.18 45.24 -13.35
N SER A 339 -3.33 44.79 -13.89
CA SER A 339 -4.47 45.67 -14.22
C SER A 339 -5.08 46.34 -12.98
N SER A 340 -5.22 45.58 -11.89
CA SER A 340 -5.79 46.13 -10.64
C SER A 340 -4.86 47.08 -9.90
N SER A 341 -3.53 47.00 -10.13
CA SER A 341 -2.54 47.95 -9.56
C SER A 341 -2.44 49.26 -10.37
N LEU A 342 -2.80 49.21 -11.66
CA LEU A 342 -2.84 50.43 -12.53
C LEU A 342 -4.12 51.24 -12.36
N LEU A 343 -5.17 50.68 -11.74
CA LEU A 343 -6.43 51.35 -11.44
C LEU A 343 -6.48 51.94 -10.03
N LYS A 344 -5.41 51.81 -9.24
CA LYS A 344 -5.27 52.33 -7.86
C LYS A 344 -4.25 53.49 -7.73
N ASN A 345 -3.71 54.04 -8.82
CA ASN A 345 -2.88 55.24 -8.84
C ASN A 345 -3.58 56.42 -9.53
#